data_ef5ffb7a67649433203061bf243103d7
#
_entry.id   ef5ffb7a67649433203061bf243103d7
#
_cell.length_a   1.000
_cell.length_b   1.000
_cell.length_c   1.000
_cell.angle_alpha   90.00
_cell.angle_beta   90.00
_cell.angle_gamma   90.00
#
_symmetry.space_group_name_H-M   'P 1'
#
loop_
_entity.id
_entity.type
_entity.pdbx_description
1 polymer ?
#
loop_
_entity_poly.entity_id
_entity_poly.type
_entity_poly.pdbx_seq_one_letter_code
_entity_poly.pdbx_strand_id
1 'polypeptide(L)'
;APGASYADMLARIMPAVVSIRTAEVIPQAVLDRYRGRIDKDKVLKDEKTGETLMPTGLGSGTIIHPEGYVITNRHVVLKSDRVSVSDTVIVQLQDRREFRAKVLGVDAGSDIAVLKIEGRNLPVAKFADSEKARVGDVVFAIGNPLDAGITVTSGIVSALGRSGKQGMGMAFEDFIQTDAAINPGNSGGPLIDFEGRLLGMNTAIKSGTGGSIGLGYSIPSNLIISVATDLANGGKVVRGLIGVQGEDLSLAEATKLNLGKNGAVR
;
A
#
# COMPACT_ATOMS: atom_id res chain seq x y z
N ALA A 1 -21.38 24.52 14.24
CA ALA A 1 -20.31 24.51 13.23
C ALA A 1 -20.42 23.22 12.43
N PRO A 2 -20.53 23.25 11.10
CA PRO A 2 -20.47 22.02 10.31
C PRO A 2 -19.09 21.43 10.43
N GLY A 3 -18.97 20.15 10.81
CA GLY A 3 -17.75 19.38 10.64
C GLY A 3 -16.69 19.52 11.72
N ALA A 4 -17.05 19.62 12.98
CA ALA A 4 -16.07 19.56 14.07
C ALA A 4 -15.42 18.16 14.21
N SER A 5 -15.97 17.10 13.58
CA SER A 5 -15.44 15.74 13.69
C SER A 5 -15.70 14.93 12.43
N TYR A 6 -14.72 14.13 12.06
CA TYR A 6 -14.82 13.11 10.99
C TYR A 6 -15.04 11.70 11.58
N ALA A 7 -15.31 11.58 12.88
CA ALA A 7 -15.40 10.31 13.59
C ALA A 7 -16.41 9.34 12.94
N ASP A 8 -17.61 9.83 12.58
CA ASP A 8 -18.66 8.99 11.99
C ASP A 8 -18.27 8.47 10.59
N MET A 9 -17.56 9.29 9.82
CA MET A 9 -17.04 8.88 8.50
C MET A 9 -15.94 7.83 8.69
N LEU A 10 -15.00 8.07 9.59
CA LEU A 10 -13.90 7.15 9.90
C LEU A 10 -14.41 5.82 10.46
N ALA A 11 -15.41 5.84 11.35
CA ALA A 11 -16.02 4.63 11.90
C ALA A 11 -16.59 3.67 10.84
N ARG A 12 -17.01 4.19 9.67
CA ARG A 12 -17.50 3.38 8.55
C ARG A 12 -16.40 2.71 7.76
N ILE A 13 -15.25 3.35 7.58
CA ILE A 13 -14.17 2.83 6.73
C ILE A 13 -13.14 2.02 7.51
N MET A 14 -12.84 2.39 8.75
CA MET A 14 -11.82 1.73 9.58
C MET A 14 -11.97 0.21 9.66
N PRO A 15 -13.18 -0.38 9.76
CA PRO A 15 -13.30 -1.85 9.79
C PRO A 15 -12.74 -2.55 8.55
N ALA A 16 -12.70 -1.88 7.39
CA ALA A 16 -12.11 -2.43 6.15
C ALA A 16 -10.59 -2.34 6.11
N VAL A 17 -9.96 -1.61 7.05
CA VAL A 17 -8.50 -1.51 7.15
C VAL A 17 -7.98 -2.64 8.02
N VAL A 18 -7.04 -3.39 7.48
CA VAL A 18 -6.48 -4.58 8.10
C VAL A 18 -5.01 -4.43 8.41
N SER A 19 -4.56 -5.18 9.40
CA SER A 19 -3.15 -5.38 9.66
C SER A 19 -2.63 -6.58 8.85
N ILE A 20 -1.42 -6.49 8.34
CA ILE A 20 -0.77 -7.56 7.58
C ILE A 20 0.54 -7.90 8.26
N ARG A 21 0.69 -9.17 8.62
CA ARG A 21 1.92 -9.76 9.13
C ARG A 21 2.46 -10.76 8.14
N THR A 22 3.78 -10.76 7.98
CA THR A 22 4.47 -11.74 7.14
C THR A 22 5.52 -12.49 7.93
N ALA A 23 5.75 -13.73 7.55
CA ALA A 23 6.78 -14.56 8.16
C ALA A 23 7.39 -15.50 7.14
N GLU A 24 8.64 -15.86 7.39
CA GLU A 24 9.41 -16.82 6.60
C GLU A 24 9.65 -18.10 7.39
N VAL A 25 9.60 -19.24 6.71
CA VAL A 25 9.98 -20.53 7.29
C VAL A 25 11.48 -20.55 7.53
N ILE A 26 11.89 -20.85 8.76
CA ILE A 26 13.30 -21.08 9.08
C ILE A 26 13.64 -22.53 8.69
N PRO A 27 14.55 -22.77 7.73
CA PRO A 27 14.95 -24.11 7.36
C PRO A 27 15.51 -24.89 8.55
N GLN A 28 15.18 -26.19 8.68
CA GLN A 28 15.64 -27.04 9.78
C GLN A 28 17.16 -27.03 9.94
N ALA A 29 17.89 -27.00 8.83
CA ALA A 29 19.36 -26.91 8.85
C ALA A 29 19.89 -25.64 9.55
N VAL A 30 19.13 -24.51 9.44
CA VAL A 30 19.46 -23.26 10.15
C VAL A 30 19.13 -23.39 11.62
N LEU A 31 17.99 -23.98 11.97
CA LEU A 31 17.61 -24.26 13.36
C LEU A 31 18.65 -25.14 14.06
N ASP A 32 19.14 -26.18 13.38
CA ASP A 32 20.13 -27.10 13.92
C ASP A 32 21.51 -26.45 14.10
N ARG A 33 21.92 -25.60 13.13
CA ARG A 33 23.19 -24.85 13.18
C ARG A 33 23.22 -23.83 14.31
N TYR A 34 22.10 -23.18 14.58
CA TYR A 34 21.98 -22.12 15.58
C TYR A 34 21.26 -22.57 16.85
N ARG A 35 21.22 -23.88 17.13
CA ARG A 35 20.60 -24.48 18.34
C ARG A 35 21.05 -23.72 19.59
N GLY A 36 20.09 -23.15 20.33
CA GLY A 36 20.33 -22.38 21.55
C GLY A 36 20.75 -20.91 21.36
N ARG A 37 20.90 -20.44 20.11
CA ARG A 37 21.17 -19.02 19.78
C ARG A 37 19.97 -18.30 19.16
N ILE A 38 18.94 -19.04 18.71
CA ILE A 38 17.71 -18.47 18.20
C ILE A 38 16.87 -18.06 19.42
N ASP A 39 16.56 -16.78 19.46
CA ASP A 39 15.66 -16.21 20.47
C ASP A 39 14.25 -16.77 20.26
N LYS A 40 13.81 -17.60 21.19
CA LYS A 40 12.50 -18.27 21.10
C LYS A 40 11.34 -17.31 21.13
N ASP A 41 11.54 -16.12 21.68
CA ASP A 41 10.51 -15.07 21.76
C ASP A 41 10.35 -14.32 20.43
N LYS A 42 11.30 -14.50 19.50
CA LYS A 42 11.29 -13.88 18.16
C LYS A 42 10.82 -14.80 17.04
N VAL A 43 10.51 -16.06 17.37
CA VAL A 43 10.02 -17.03 16.38
C VAL A 43 8.63 -17.51 16.75
N LEU A 44 7.84 -17.82 15.73
CA LEU A 44 6.52 -18.37 15.88
C LEU A 44 6.50 -19.83 15.40
N LYS A 45 5.55 -20.60 15.86
CA LYS A 45 5.25 -21.92 15.27
C LYS A 45 3.97 -21.83 14.46
N ASP A 46 4.02 -22.30 13.22
CA ASP A 46 2.83 -22.51 12.43
C ASP A 46 2.05 -23.70 13.02
N GLU A 47 0.83 -23.44 13.49
CA GLU A 47 0.00 -24.47 14.13
C GLU A 47 -0.44 -25.60 13.17
N LYS A 48 -0.46 -25.32 11.85
CA LYS A 48 -0.90 -26.28 10.83
C LYS A 48 0.24 -27.15 10.32
N THR A 49 1.43 -26.55 10.11
CA THR A 49 2.58 -27.25 9.53
C THR A 49 3.61 -27.66 10.58
N GLY A 50 3.57 -27.05 11.77
CA GLY A 50 4.59 -27.25 12.82
C GLY A 50 5.93 -26.56 12.52
N GLU A 51 6.02 -25.85 11.41
CA GLU A 51 7.23 -25.15 11.00
C GLU A 51 7.55 -23.97 11.92
N THR A 52 8.82 -23.68 12.08
CA THR A 52 9.29 -22.50 12.81
C THR A 52 9.35 -21.32 11.85
N LEU A 53 8.65 -20.25 12.19
CA LEU A 53 8.51 -19.04 11.39
C LEU A 53 9.27 -17.87 12.03
N MET A 54 9.95 -17.07 11.20
CA MET A 54 10.51 -15.78 11.58
C MET A 54 9.61 -14.66 11.04
N PRO A 55 9.04 -13.80 11.90
CA PRO A 55 8.35 -12.60 11.45
C PRO A 55 9.29 -11.70 10.64
N THR A 56 8.83 -11.23 9.47
CA THR A 56 9.68 -10.48 8.52
C THR A 56 9.10 -9.14 8.14
N GLY A 57 7.79 -8.98 8.18
CA GLY A 57 7.14 -7.76 7.76
C GLY A 57 5.87 -7.44 8.52
N LEU A 58 5.60 -6.15 8.59
CA LEU A 58 4.40 -5.57 9.17
C LEU A 58 3.93 -4.42 8.29
N GLY A 59 2.64 -4.38 8.00
CA GLY A 59 2.03 -3.32 7.24
C GLY A 59 0.52 -3.32 7.39
N SER A 60 -0.12 -2.53 6.55
CA SER A 60 -1.57 -2.42 6.48
C SER A 60 -2.10 -2.92 5.15
N GLY A 61 -3.40 -3.10 5.07
CA GLY A 61 -4.11 -3.41 3.84
C GLY A 61 -5.54 -2.89 3.89
N THR A 62 -6.24 -3.03 2.77
CA THR A 62 -7.64 -2.63 2.67
C THR A 62 -8.45 -3.72 1.98
N ILE A 63 -9.55 -4.15 2.60
CA ILE A 63 -10.50 -5.07 1.99
C ILE A 63 -11.33 -4.30 0.97
N ILE A 64 -11.29 -4.74 -0.29
CA ILE A 64 -11.92 -4.05 -1.44
C ILE A 64 -13.08 -4.81 -2.06
N HIS A 65 -13.33 -6.04 -1.63
CA HIS A 65 -14.43 -6.85 -2.15
C HIS A 65 -14.97 -7.81 -1.07
N PRO A 66 -16.30 -8.07 -1.02
CA PRO A 66 -16.90 -8.93 -0.01
C PRO A 66 -16.45 -10.40 -0.06
N GLU A 67 -15.93 -10.84 -1.19
CA GLU A 67 -15.29 -12.15 -1.34
C GLU A 67 -13.90 -12.23 -0.70
N GLY A 68 -13.38 -11.17 -0.08
CA GLY A 68 -12.13 -11.17 0.65
C GLY A 68 -10.89 -10.83 -0.18
N TYR A 69 -11.03 -10.01 -1.22
CA TYR A 69 -9.87 -9.41 -1.87
C TYR A 69 -9.34 -8.26 -1.02
N VAL A 70 -8.04 -8.30 -0.78
CA VAL A 70 -7.31 -7.28 0.01
C VAL A 70 -6.19 -6.74 -0.83
N ILE A 71 -6.06 -5.42 -0.86
CA ILE A 71 -4.90 -4.75 -1.47
C ILE A 71 -3.90 -4.33 -0.39
N THR A 72 -2.63 -4.38 -0.73
CA THR A 72 -1.52 -3.87 0.07
C THR A 72 -0.34 -3.54 -0.83
N ASN A 73 0.75 -3.00 -0.28
CA ASN A 73 1.98 -2.84 -1.05
C ASN A 73 2.69 -4.18 -1.27
N ARG A 74 3.36 -4.29 -2.41
CA ARG A 74 4.21 -5.44 -2.73
C ARG A 74 5.30 -5.63 -1.67
N HIS A 75 5.99 -4.54 -1.29
CA HIS A 75 7.09 -4.64 -0.32
C HIS A 75 6.66 -5.15 1.06
N VAL A 76 5.37 -5.04 1.43
CA VAL A 76 4.82 -5.58 2.69
C VAL A 76 4.79 -7.11 2.69
N VAL A 77 4.59 -7.73 1.53
CA VAL A 77 4.42 -9.19 1.40
C VAL A 77 5.67 -9.92 0.92
N LEU A 78 6.79 -9.23 0.76
CA LEU A 78 8.04 -9.83 0.33
C LEU A 78 8.84 -10.41 1.51
N LYS A 79 9.67 -11.41 1.20
CA LYS A 79 10.71 -11.91 2.08
C LYS A 79 11.83 -10.88 2.28
N SER A 80 12.73 -11.20 3.17
CA SER A 80 13.94 -10.42 3.46
C SER A 80 14.84 -10.24 2.23
N ASP A 81 14.73 -11.12 1.22
CA ASP A 81 15.41 -11.01 -0.08
C ASP A 81 14.84 -9.90 -0.97
N ARG A 82 13.68 -9.33 -0.61
CA ARG A 82 12.92 -8.31 -1.35
C ARG A 82 12.50 -8.71 -2.77
N VAL A 83 12.52 -9.99 -3.05
CA VAL A 83 12.15 -10.57 -4.37
C VAL A 83 11.02 -11.57 -4.22
N SER A 84 11.22 -12.55 -3.35
CA SER A 84 10.26 -13.65 -3.14
C SER A 84 9.11 -13.23 -2.24
N VAL A 85 7.94 -13.80 -2.47
CA VAL A 85 6.77 -13.62 -1.60
C VAL A 85 6.97 -14.42 -0.31
N SER A 86 6.55 -13.86 0.82
CA SER A 86 6.64 -14.48 2.14
C SER A 86 5.86 -15.81 2.21
N ASP A 87 6.39 -16.76 2.97
CA ASP A 87 5.80 -18.10 3.08
C ASP A 87 4.44 -18.07 3.80
N THR A 88 4.30 -17.12 4.72
CA THR A 88 3.06 -16.91 5.47
C THR A 88 2.68 -15.44 5.47
N VAL A 89 1.44 -15.16 5.09
CA VAL A 89 0.82 -13.83 5.15
C VAL A 89 -0.45 -13.96 5.98
N ILE A 90 -0.52 -13.24 7.09
CA ILE A 90 -1.70 -13.20 7.97
C ILE A 90 -2.34 -11.81 7.86
N VAL A 91 -3.63 -11.80 7.62
CA VAL A 91 -4.47 -10.60 7.62
C VAL A 91 -5.32 -10.61 8.88
N GLN A 92 -5.18 -9.57 9.71
CA GLN A 92 -5.97 -9.40 10.92
C GLN A 92 -6.91 -8.20 10.77
N LEU A 93 -8.19 -8.43 11.02
CA LEU A 93 -9.23 -7.41 11.04
C LEU A 93 -9.24 -6.67 12.39
N GLN A 94 -9.93 -5.53 12.42
CA GLN A 94 -10.10 -4.73 13.64
C GLN A 94 -10.84 -5.51 14.76
N ASP A 95 -11.76 -6.40 14.40
CA ASP A 95 -12.48 -7.27 15.33
C ASP A 95 -11.67 -8.48 15.80
N ARG A 96 -10.37 -8.51 15.50
CA ARG A 96 -9.39 -9.56 15.84
C ARG A 96 -9.55 -10.88 15.09
N ARG A 97 -10.44 -10.98 14.10
CA ARG A 97 -10.44 -12.14 13.21
C ARG A 97 -9.15 -12.18 12.41
N GLU A 98 -8.54 -13.35 12.35
CA GLU A 98 -7.30 -13.58 11.59
C GLU A 98 -7.55 -14.56 10.45
N PHE A 99 -6.92 -14.28 9.32
CA PHE A 99 -7.02 -15.09 8.12
C PHE A 99 -5.63 -15.30 7.53
N ARG A 100 -5.29 -16.54 7.20
CA ARG A 100 -4.15 -16.82 6.35
C ARG A 100 -4.51 -16.41 4.93
N ALA A 101 -3.80 -15.46 4.39
CA ALA A 101 -4.06 -14.93 3.07
C ALA A 101 -3.26 -15.69 2.00
N LYS A 102 -3.88 -15.89 0.84
CA LYS A 102 -3.19 -16.31 -0.37
C LYS A 102 -2.78 -15.06 -1.15
N VAL A 103 -1.51 -14.93 -1.51
CA VAL A 103 -1.06 -13.90 -2.44
C VAL A 103 -1.45 -14.32 -3.84
N LEU A 104 -2.37 -13.58 -4.47
CA LEU A 104 -2.83 -13.84 -5.84
C LEU A 104 -1.81 -13.36 -6.87
N GLY A 105 -1.17 -12.23 -6.58
CA GLY A 105 -0.12 -11.68 -7.42
C GLY A 105 0.48 -10.42 -6.82
N VAL A 106 1.64 -10.05 -7.35
CA VAL A 106 2.38 -8.84 -6.99
C VAL A 106 2.86 -8.13 -8.25
N ASP A 107 2.88 -6.81 -8.24
CA ASP A 107 3.42 -5.98 -9.30
C ASP A 107 4.57 -5.11 -8.80
N ALA A 108 5.76 -5.36 -9.34
CA ALA A 108 6.96 -4.62 -8.97
C ALA A 108 6.96 -3.17 -9.50
N GLY A 109 6.29 -2.95 -10.64
CA GLY A 109 6.28 -1.65 -11.30
C GLY A 109 5.45 -0.60 -10.56
N SER A 110 4.41 -1.02 -9.84
CA SER A 110 3.50 -0.13 -9.10
C SER A 110 3.51 -0.36 -7.59
N ASP A 111 4.30 -1.31 -7.08
CA ASP A 111 4.34 -1.71 -5.66
C ASP A 111 2.97 -2.16 -5.10
N ILE A 112 2.17 -2.83 -5.92
CA ILE A 112 0.86 -3.36 -5.52
C ILE A 112 0.93 -4.88 -5.33
N ALA A 113 0.25 -5.38 -4.31
CA ALA A 113 -0.05 -6.79 -4.10
C ALA A 113 -1.54 -7.00 -3.88
N VAL A 114 -2.08 -8.12 -4.38
CA VAL A 114 -3.45 -8.55 -4.13
C VAL A 114 -3.43 -9.86 -3.35
N LEU A 115 -4.17 -9.85 -2.25
CA LEU A 115 -4.35 -10.99 -1.38
C LEU A 115 -5.78 -11.48 -1.43
N LYS A 116 -5.99 -12.76 -1.12
CA LYS A 116 -7.30 -13.38 -0.96
C LYS A 116 -7.40 -14.01 0.42
N ILE A 117 -8.42 -13.63 1.18
CA ILE A 117 -8.80 -14.25 2.45
C ILE A 117 -10.15 -14.93 2.31
N GLU A 118 -10.35 -16.01 3.07
CA GLU A 118 -11.62 -16.73 3.12
C GLU A 118 -12.37 -16.33 4.40
N GLY A 119 -13.33 -15.42 4.25
CA GLY A 119 -14.10 -14.88 5.36
C GLY A 119 -15.54 -14.56 4.98
N ARG A 120 -16.41 -14.42 5.98
CA ARG A 120 -17.81 -13.98 5.80
C ARG A 120 -18.01 -12.64 6.49
N ASN A 121 -19.00 -11.88 5.99
CA ASN A 121 -19.34 -10.56 6.55
C ASN A 121 -18.11 -9.65 6.66
N LEU A 122 -17.33 -9.58 5.59
CA LEU A 122 -16.15 -8.75 5.51
C LEU A 122 -16.55 -7.30 5.25
N PRO A 123 -16.03 -6.33 6.02
CA PRO A 123 -16.21 -4.92 5.72
C PRO A 123 -15.43 -4.55 4.44
N VAL A 124 -16.00 -3.66 3.61
CA VAL A 124 -15.43 -3.34 2.30
C VAL A 124 -15.30 -1.83 2.11
N ALA A 125 -14.15 -1.38 1.66
CA ALA A 125 -13.91 0.01 1.26
C ALA A 125 -14.50 0.27 -0.14
N LYS A 126 -15.07 1.47 -0.33
CA LYS A 126 -15.50 1.95 -1.64
C LYS A 126 -14.41 2.80 -2.26
N PHE A 127 -14.18 2.66 -3.55
CA PHE A 127 -13.23 3.48 -4.28
C PHE A 127 -13.78 4.88 -4.59
N ALA A 128 -12.90 5.89 -4.50
CA ALA A 128 -13.07 7.18 -5.15
C ALA A 128 -12.42 7.12 -6.55
N ASP A 129 -12.78 8.06 -7.40
CA ASP A 129 -12.13 8.27 -8.70
C ASP A 129 -10.93 9.22 -8.51
N SER A 130 -9.71 8.67 -8.57
CA SER A 130 -8.49 9.46 -8.32
C SER A 130 -8.19 10.51 -9.40
N GLU A 131 -8.76 10.40 -10.60
CA GLU A 131 -8.61 11.44 -11.64
C GLU A 131 -9.37 12.72 -11.29
N LYS A 132 -10.35 12.64 -10.37
CA LYS A 132 -11.09 13.80 -9.87
C LYS A 132 -10.44 14.46 -8.66
N ALA A 133 -9.37 13.91 -8.14
CA ALA A 133 -8.62 14.50 -7.03
C ALA A 133 -8.03 15.87 -7.43
N ARG A 134 -8.03 16.80 -6.50
CA ARG A 134 -7.48 18.15 -6.69
C ARG A 134 -6.56 18.50 -5.54
N VAL A 135 -5.54 19.27 -5.84
CA VAL A 135 -4.69 19.88 -4.81
C VAL A 135 -5.57 20.71 -3.85
N GLY A 136 -5.43 20.44 -2.56
CA GLY A 136 -6.23 21.07 -1.51
C GLY A 136 -7.40 20.22 -1.00
N ASP A 137 -7.76 19.11 -1.67
CA ASP A 137 -8.78 18.20 -1.16
C ASP A 137 -8.29 17.55 0.15
N VAL A 138 -9.16 17.55 1.18
CA VAL A 138 -8.87 16.94 2.47
C VAL A 138 -8.80 15.43 2.35
N VAL A 139 -7.76 14.84 2.93
CA VAL A 139 -7.53 13.40 2.91
C VAL A 139 -7.11 12.88 4.29
N PHE A 140 -7.32 11.58 4.50
CA PHE A 140 -6.90 10.89 5.72
C PHE A 140 -6.10 9.64 5.33
N ALA A 141 -4.89 9.53 5.89
CA ALA A 141 -4.11 8.31 5.76
C ALA A 141 -4.39 7.42 6.98
N ILE A 142 -4.75 6.15 6.73
CA ILE A 142 -5.08 5.19 7.76
C ILE A 142 -4.08 4.04 7.72
N GLY A 143 -3.61 3.62 8.88
CA GLY A 143 -2.81 2.42 9.05
C GLY A 143 -3.30 1.62 10.24
N ASN A 144 -2.99 0.33 10.24
CA ASN A 144 -3.28 -0.57 11.33
C ASN A 144 -2.03 -1.40 11.70
N PRO A 145 -0.95 -0.75 12.19
CA PRO A 145 0.18 -1.49 12.72
C PRO A 145 -0.25 -2.20 14.01
N LEU A 146 -0.08 -3.52 14.06
CA LEU A 146 -0.60 -4.44 15.07
C LEU A 146 -0.51 -3.98 16.52
N ASP A 147 0.63 -3.42 16.91
CA ASP A 147 0.89 -3.12 18.32
C ASP A 147 0.38 -1.74 18.74
N ALA A 148 0.05 -0.87 17.78
CA ALA A 148 -0.42 0.49 18.03
C ALA A 148 -1.93 0.67 17.79
N GLY A 149 -2.59 -0.34 17.20
CA GLY A 149 -3.99 -0.22 16.74
C GLY A 149 -4.12 0.70 15.51
N ILE A 150 -5.37 0.97 15.10
CA ILE A 150 -5.63 1.86 13.98
C ILE A 150 -5.16 3.27 14.30
N THR A 151 -4.35 3.82 13.41
CA THR A 151 -3.89 5.21 13.44
C THR A 151 -4.43 5.94 12.23
N VAL A 152 -4.95 7.14 12.45
CA VAL A 152 -5.45 8.04 11.41
C VAL A 152 -4.69 9.34 11.47
N THR A 153 -4.18 9.77 10.34
CA THR A 153 -3.59 11.10 10.17
C THR A 153 -4.34 11.87 9.10
N SER A 154 -4.40 13.18 9.20
CA SER A 154 -5.12 14.04 8.26
C SER A 154 -4.17 15.03 7.58
N GLY A 155 -4.51 15.39 6.37
CA GLY A 155 -3.82 16.38 5.56
C GLY A 155 -4.62 16.72 4.31
N ILE A 156 -3.93 17.15 3.29
CA ILE A 156 -4.52 17.47 1.99
C ILE A 156 -3.76 16.75 0.86
N VAL A 157 -4.38 16.70 -0.30
CA VAL A 157 -3.66 16.42 -1.55
C VAL A 157 -2.73 17.60 -1.80
N SER A 158 -1.41 17.38 -1.68
CA SER A 158 -0.39 18.42 -1.84
C SER A 158 0.05 18.57 -3.29
N ALA A 159 0.02 17.47 -4.07
CA ALA A 159 0.32 17.44 -5.50
C ALA A 159 -0.22 16.14 -6.12
N LEU A 160 -0.32 16.13 -7.44
CA LEU A 160 -0.72 14.99 -8.26
C LEU A 160 0.36 14.70 -9.30
N GLY A 161 0.36 13.49 -9.89
CA GLY A 161 1.24 13.12 -10.98
C GLY A 161 2.72 13.06 -10.58
N ARG A 162 3.04 12.75 -9.31
CA ARG A 162 4.45 12.68 -8.88
C ARG A 162 5.12 11.44 -9.41
N SER A 163 6.22 11.63 -10.16
CA SER A 163 6.97 10.56 -10.81
C SER A 163 8.47 10.88 -10.90
N GLY A 164 9.28 9.91 -11.30
CA GLY A 164 10.70 10.05 -11.56
C GLY A 164 11.48 10.58 -10.36
N LYS A 165 12.25 11.67 -10.53
CA LYS A 165 13.06 12.30 -9.46
C LYS A 165 12.22 12.86 -8.32
N GLN A 166 10.95 13.13 -8.59
CA GLN A 166 9.97 13.63 -7.60
C GLN A 166 9.21 12.49 -6.91
N GLY A 167 9.20 11.29 -7.49
CA GLY A 167 8.62 10.06 -6.96
C GLY A 167 9.67 9.17 -6.29
N MET A 168 9.48 7.86 -6.40
CA MET A 168 10.28 6.83 -5.73
C MET A 168 11.23 6.06 -6.66
N GLY A 169 11.24 6.38 -7.96
CA GLY A 169 12.05 5.68 -8.96
C GLY A 169 11.49 4.35 -9.43
N MET A 170 10.18 4.12 -9.23
CA MET A 170 9.49 2.96 -9.76
C MET A 170 9.17 3.15 -11.25
N ALA A 171 8.88 2.06 -11.94
CA ALA A 171 8.63 2.10 -13.39
C ALA A 171 7.30 2.77 -13.75
N PHE A 172 6.31 2.69 -12.87
CA PHE A 172 4.96 3.24 -13.09
C PHE A 172 4.54 4.06 -11.89
N GLU A 173 4.92 5.31 -11.91
CA GLU A 173 4.63 6.29 -10.87
C GLU A 173 3.64 7.34 -11.39
N ASP A 174 2.61 7.56 -10.61
CA ASP A 174 1.62 8.64 -10.77
C ASP A 174 1.08 8.99 -9.38
N PHE A 175 2.00 9.24 -8.42
CA PHE A 175 1.61 9.35 -7.03
C PHE A 175 0.78 10.58 -6.72
N ILE A 176 -0.19 10.37 -5.82
CA ILE A 176 -0.79 11.44 -5.03
C ILE A 176 0.18 11.77 -3.90
N GLN A 177 0.64 13.03 -3.84
CA GLN A 177 1.41 13.55 -2.73
C GLN A 177 0.48 14.12 -1.66
N THR A 178 0.74 13.84 -0.38
CA THR A 178 -0.01 14.37 0.76
C THR A 178 0.93 14.78 1.89
N ASP A 179 0.49 15.73 2.69
CA ASP A 179 1.14 16.12 3.96
C ASP A 179 0.55 15.38 5.17
N ALA A 180 -0.50 14.57 4.98
CA ALA A 180 -0.93 13.59 5.98
C ALA A 180 0.27 12.72 6.38
N ALA A 181 0.53 12.59 7.68
CA ALA A 181 1.71 11.87 8.16
C ALA A 181 1.64 10.39 7.80
N ILE A 182 2.53 9.94 6.92
CA ILE A 182 2.73 8.52 6.59
C ILE A 182 4.01 8.07 7.28
N ASN A 183 3.91 6.99 8.05
CA ASN A 183 5.03 6.41 8.80
C ASN A 183 5.04 4.88 8.61
N PRO A 184 6.12 4.17 9.00
CA PRO A 184 6.13 2.72 9.00
C PRO A 184 4.89 2.14 9.70
N GLY A 185 4.21 1.21 9.01
CA GLY A 185 2.92 0.64 9.43
C GLY A 185 1.70 1.18 8.68
N ASN A 186 1.75 2.38 8.10
CA ASN A 186 0.68 2.87 7.22
C ASN A 186 0.79 2.33 5.79
N SER A 187 1.94 1.79 5.38
CA SER A 187 2.15 1.21 4.05
C SER A 187 1.12 0.13 3.75
N GLY A 188 0.47 0.22 2.60
CA GLY A 188 -0.63 -0.65 2.16
C GLY A 188 -2.01 -0.26 2.70
N GLY A 189 -2.08 0.62 3.71
CA GLY A 189 -3.33 1.19 4.20
C GLY A 189 -3.90 2.26 3.25
N PRO A 190 -5.18 2.63 3.42
CA PRO A 190 -5.83 3.57 2.52
C PRO A 190 -5.44 5.03 2.80
N LEU A 191 -5.33 5.81 1.72
CA LEU A 191 -5.57 7.24 1.70
C LEU A 191 -7.03 7.43 1.29
N ILE A 192 -7.85 8.06 2.14
CA ILE A 192 -9.28 8.26 1.88
C ILE A 192 -9.60 9.73 1.70
N ASP A 193 -10.68 10.00 0.95
CA ASP A 193 -11.26 11.32 0.83
C ASP A 193 -12.17 11.67 2.03
N PHE A 194 -12.72 12.88 2.04
CA PHE A 194 -13.60 13.36 3.11
C PHE A 194 -14.97 12.64 3.16
N GLU A 195 -15.31 11.82 2.15
CA GLU A 195 -16.50 10.96 2.13
C GLU A 195 -16.18 9.54 2.66
N GLY A 196 -14.93 9.23 2.96
CA GLY A 196 -14.47 7.92 3.42
C GLY A 196 -14.26 6.90 2.30
N ARG A 197 -14.06 7.37 1.06
CA ARG A 197 -13.76 6.51 -0.08
C ARG A 197 -12.26 6.40 -0.29
N LEU A 198 -11.80 5.24 -0.74
CA LEU A 198 -10.41 4.93 -1.04
C LEU A 198 -9.93 5.73 -2.25
N LEU A 199 -9.19 6.80 -2.03
CA LEU A 199 -8.59 7.68 -3.04
C LEU A 199 -7.23 7.15 -3.50
N GLY A 200 -6.50 6.48 -2.62
CA GLY A 200 -5.20 5.89 -2.91
C GLY A 200 -4.75 4.92 -1.83
N MET A 201 -3.59 4.31 -2.04
CA MET A 201 -2.93 3.41 -1.08
C MET A 201 -1.60 4.02 -0.66
N ASN A 202 -1.42 4.22 0.65
CA ASN A 202 -0.18 4.74 1.20
C ASN A 202 0.97 3.78 0.89
N THR A 203 2.08 4.29 0.37
CA THR A 203 3.20 3.42 -0.01
C THR A 203 4.52 3.84 0.60
N ALA A 204 4.85 5.12 0.57
CA ALA A 204 6.18 5.56 0.92
C ALA A 204 6.22 7.00 1.42
N ILE A 205 7.34 7.36 2.02
CA ILE A 205 7.70 8.74 2.36
C ILE A 205 9.04 9.09 1.73
N LYS A 206 9.21 10.34 1.35
CA LYS A 206 10.53 10.88 1.04
C LYS A 206 11.08 11.48 2.34
N SER A 207 12.01 10.79 2.98
CA SER A 207 12.56 11.22 4.27
C SER A 207 14.01 10.81 4.41
N GLY A 208 14.84 11.70 4.92
CA GLY A 208 16.23 11.39 5.29
C GLY A 208 16.36 10.77 6.69
N THR A 209 15.30 10.82 7.50
CA THR A 209 15.28 10.37 8.91
C THR A 209 14.39 9.16 9.17
N GLY A 210 13.66 8.68 8.15
CA GLY A 210 12.73 7.55 8.27
C GLY A 210 11.34 7.90 8.83
N GLY A 211 11.12 9.14 9.28
CA GLY A 211 9.81 9.65 9.72
C GLY A 211 9.20 10.63 8.71
N SER A 212 7.89 10.88 8.83
CA SER A 212 7.19 11.85 7.98
C SER A 212 7.72 13.26 8.16
N ILE A 213 7.99 13.93 7.04
CA ILE A 213 8.34 15.36 6.98
C ILE A 213 7.31 16.15 6.15
N GLY A 214 6.07 15.62 6.01
CA GLY A 214 5.02 16.21 5.17
C GLY A 214 5.14 15.87 3.68
N LEU A 215 5.91 14.85 3.31
CA LEU A 215 6.08 14.35 1.94
C LEU A 215 5.72 12.86 1.91
N GLY A 216 4.43 12.58 1.95
CA GLY A 216 3.86 11.25 1.81
C GLY A 216 3.38 10.99 0.38
N TYR A 217 3.46 9.74 -0.07
CA TYR A 217 3.05 9.29 -1.39
C TYR A 217 2.05 8.16 -1.30
N SER A 218 1.00 8.25 -2.11
CA SER A 218 -0.02 7.21 -2.23
C SER A 218 -0.26 6.86 -3.69
N ILE A 219 -0.41 5.57 -3.96
CA ILE A 219 -0.74 5.03 -5.28
C ILE A 219 -2.21 5.35 -5.56
N PRO A 220 -2.55 5.97 -6.70
CA PRO A 220 -3.92 6.38 -7.02
C PRO A 220 -4.89 5.20 -7.14
N SER A 221 -6.14 5.40 -6.75
CA SER A 221 -7.18 4.37 -6.77
C SER A 221 -7.44 3.79 -8.16
N ASN A 222 -7.42 4.59 -9.22
CA ASN A 222 -7.65 4.09 -10.59
C ASN A 222 -6.53 3.16 -11.04
N LEU A 223 -5.26 3.44 -10.69
CA LEU A 223 -4.15 2.52 -10.93
C LEU A 223 -4.31 1.23 -10.11
N ILE A 224 -4.73 1.35 -8.84
CA ILE A 224 -4.99 0.18 -7.97
C ILE A 224 -6.05 -0.73 -8.60
N ILE A 225 -7.17 -0.18 -9.04
CA ILE A 225 -8.26 -0.96 -9.65
C ILE A 225 -7.76 -1.72 -10.88
N SER A 226 -7.05 -1.04 -11.78
CA SER A 226 -6.50 -1.66 -13.00
C SER A 226 -5.55 -2.82 -12.67
N VAL A 227 -4.54 -2.55 -11.83
CA VAL A 227 -3.52 -3.55 -11.46
C VAL A 227 -4.13 -4.70 -10.64
N ALA A 228 -5.01 -4.39 -9.68
CA ALA A 228 -5.65 -5.40 -8.85
C ALA A 228 -6.54 -6.34 -9.67
N THR A 229 -7.22 -5.83 -10.69
CA THR A 229 -8.03 -6.63 -11.61
C THR A 229 -7.16 -7.62 -12.38
N ASP A 230 -6.04 -7.18 -12.93
CA ASP A 230 -5.10 -8.05 -13.66
C ASP A 230 -4.52 -9.12 -12.74
N LEU A 231 -4.07 -8.74 -11.54
CA LEU A 231 -3.48 -9.66 -10.56
C LEU A 231 -4.50 -10.70 -10.06
N ALA A 232 -5.76 -10.30 -9.83
CA ALA A 232 -6.81 -11.22 -9.41
C ALA A 232 -7.16 -12.24 -10.49
N ASN A 233 -7.16 -11.84 -11.76
CA ASN A 233 -7.55 -12.68 -12.89
C ASN A 233 -6.41 -13.55 -13.45
N GLY A 234 -5.20 -13.03 -13.50
CA GLY A 234 -4.07 -13.70 -14.17
C GLY A 234 -2.79 -13.81 -13.33
N GLY A 235 -2.77 -13.30 -12.11
CA GLY A 235 -1.61 -13.31 -11.21
C GLY A 235 -0.46 -12.38 -11.65
N LYS A 236 -0.58 -11.70 -12.78
CA LYS A 236 0.43 -10.77 -13.33
C LYS A 236 -0.21 -9.66 -14.12
N VAL A 237 0.46 -8.50 -14.12
CA VAL A 237 0.07 -7.34 -14.93
C VAL A 237 0.73 -7.43 -16.30
N VAL A 238 -0.06 -7.25 -17.35
CA VAL A 238 0.42 -7.20 -18.73
C VAL A 238 0.44 -5.74 -19.20
N ARG A 239 1.63 -5.26 -19.56
CA ARG A 239 1.81 -3.88 -20.05
C ARG A 239 2.33 -3.90 -21.48
N GLY A 240 1.72 -3.08 -22.33
CA GLY A 240 2.22 -2.83 -23.67
C GLY A 240 3.41 -1.88 -23.67
N LEU A 241 4.38 -2.08 -24.55
CA LEU A 241 5.46 -1.15 -24.83
C LEU A 241 5.17 -0.42 -26.14
N ILE A 242 5.04 0.91 -26.09
CA ILE A 242 4.85 1.74 -27.30
C ILE A 242 6.16 2.16 -27.94
N GLY A 243 7.30 1.85 -27.31
CA GLY A 243 8.62 2.06 -27.88
C GLY A 243 9.02 3.53 -28.06
N VAL A 244 8.46 4.44 -27.25
CA VAL A 244 8.84 5.86 -27.22
C VAL A 244 9.65 6.16 -25.98
N GLN A 245 10.57 7.10 -26.10
CA GLN A 245 11.30 7.69 -24.99
C GLN A 245 10.89 9.16 -24.90
N GLY A 246 10.43 9.58 -23.72
CA GLY A 246 10.02 10.96 -23.46
C GLY A 246 10.99 11.67 -22.54
N GLU A 247 11.13 12.96 -22.72
CA GLU A 247 11.86 13.86 -21.83
C GLU A 247 11.00 15.05 -21.46
N ASP A 248 11.16 15.56 -20.23
CA ASP A 248 10.51 16.80 -19.82
C ASP A 248 11.09 17.97 -20.58
N LEU A 249 10.24 18.78 -21.19
CA LEU A 249 10.65 20.00 -21.85
C LEU A 249 10.98 21.09 -20.83
N SER A 250 12.07 21.79 -21.03
CA SER A 250 12.33 23.06 -20.32
C SER A 250 11.26 24.10 -20.68
N LEU A 251 11.03 25.07 -19.79
CA LEU A 251 10.10 26.18 -20.08
C LEU A 251 10.44 26.93 -21.35
N ALA A 252 11.74 27.08 -21.68
CA ALA A 252 12.20 27.72 -22.88
C ALA A 252 11.84 26.94 -24.16
N GLU A 253 11.94 25.60 -24.12
CA GLU A 253 11.55 24.73 -25.22
C GLU A 253 10.04 24.70 -25.40
N ALA A 254 9.28 24.56 -24.31
CA ALA A 254 7.82 24.64 -24.33
C ALA A 254 7.31 25.96 -24.92
N THR A 255 7.95 27.07 -24.58
CA THR A 255 7.62 28.39 -25.11
C THR A 255 7.89 28.49 -26.63
N LYS A 256 9.05 27.96 -27.10
CA LYS A 256 9.39 27.91 -28.52
C LYS A 256 8.39 27.10 -29.35
N LEU A 257 7.80 26.07 -28.76
CA LEU A 257 6.83 25.19 -29.38
C LEU A 257 5.38 25.66 -29.23
N ASN A 258 5.14 26.86 -28.65
CA ASN A 258 3.82 27.39 -28.34
C ASN A 258 2.96 26.44 -27.48
N LEU A 259 3.60 25.63 -26.64
CA LEU A 259 2.91 24.76 -25.72
C LEU A 259 2.60 25.55 -24.44
N GLY A 260 1.36 25.43 -23.97
CA GLY A 260 0.90 26.16 -22.77
C GLY A 260 1.73 25.85 -21.53
N LYS A 261 1.52 26.61 -20.44
CA LYS A 261 2.26 26.53 -19.17
C LYS A 261 2.19 25.13 -18.46
N ASN A 262 1.33 24.25 -18.96
CA ASN A 262 1.10 22.92 -18.34
C ASN A 262 2.13 21.86 -18.75
N GLY A 263 3.18 22.27 -19.44
CA GLY A 263 4.23 21.37 -19.88
C GLY A 263 3.83 20.50 -21.07
N ALA A 264 4.79 20.03 -21.79
CA ALA A 264 4.65 18.96 -22.78
C ALA A 264 5.80 17.97 -22.57
N VAL A 265 5.53 16.71 -22.82
CA VAL A 265 6.53 15.65 -22.84
C VAL A 265 7.10 15.59 -24.26
N ARG A 266 8.42 15.56 -24.37
CA ARG A 266 9.14 15.37 -25.63
C ARG A 266 9.39 13.89 -25.91
#